data_19be03b99ed6e84660a3665268b640fd
#
_entry.id   19be03b99ed6e84660a3665268b640fd
#
_cell.length_a   1.000
_cell.length_b   1.000
_cell.length_c   1.000
_cell.angle_alpha   90.00
_cell.angle_beta   90.00
_cell.angle_gamma   90.00
#
_symmetry.space_group_name_H-M   'P 1'
#
loop_
_entity.id
_entity.type
_entity.pdbx_description
1 polymer ?
#
loop_
_entity_poly.entity_id
_entity_poly.type
_entity_poly.pdbx_seq_one_letter_code
_entity_poly.pdbx_strand_id
1 'polypeptide(L)'
;MFSFMSNDDPTDPFAGLEDQLELTPQDARAALLDKARRGFCPIRNAFVQHPQAAKIRPSVLARFVTSRQERALDAFLLLHALQPILENEPYPMGTWANLLSGRRPCSTPTASKAFSTLEDMALISRRRDGHRVILTPLREDASGKPWIKAGSDAQERDGYFVVPHEYWTKGYADRLRLPGKAMLLIALKETQGDGHQSFEMAVDRAFELSLIHI
;
A
#
# COMPACT_ATOMS: atom_id res chain seq x y z
N MET A 1 -15.63 48.29 13.92
CA MET A 1 -16.54 47.30 14.50
C MET A 1 -17.46 46.85 13.36
N PHE A 2 -17.02 45.85 12.59
CA PHE A 2 -17.81 45.31 11.47
C PHE A 2 -18.43 44.00 11.93
N SER A 3 -19.77 44.02 12.05
CA SER A 3 -20.58 42.87 12.37
C SER A 3 -20.78 42.08 11.06
N PHE A 4 -20.25 40.86 11.01
CA PHE A 4 -20.62 39.88 9.97
C PHE A 4 -22.01 39.33 10.33
N MET A 5 -23.02 39.76 9.58
CA MET A 5 -24.33 39.12 9.59
C MET A 5 -24.22 37.80 8.86
N SER A 6 -24.49 36.70 9.53
CA SER A 6 -24.74 35.39 8.94
C SER A 6 -26.00 35.50 8.06
N ASN A 7 -25.88 35.24 6.79
CA ASN A 7 -26.97 35.29 5.82
C ASN A 7 -27.54 33.84 5.72
N ASP A 8 -28.36 33.48 6.72
CA ASP A 8 -29.15 32.24 6.65
C ASP A 8 -30.33 32.47 5.69
N ASP A 9 -30.12 32.30 4.41
CA ASP A 9 -31.20 32.27 3.41
C ASP A 9 -31.83 30.85 3.40
N PRO A 10 -33.09 30.69 3.87
CA PRO A 10 -33.76 29.38 3.94
C PRO A 10 -34.12 28.78 2.56
N THR A 11 -33.78 29.49 1.48
CA THR A 11 -34.03 29.05 0.09
C THR A 11 -32.78 28.58 -0.64
N ASP A 12 -31.61 28.57 0.01
CA ASP A 12 -30.38 28.03 -0.61
C ASP A 12 -30.44 26.50 -0.62
N PRO A 13 -30.62 25.87 -1.81
CA PRO A 13 -30.65 24.41 -1.90
C PRO A 13 -29.31 23.75 -1.52
N PHE A 14 -28.27 24.53 -1.27
CA PHE A 14 -26.95 24.10 -0.85
C PHE A 14 -26.65 24.39 0.62
N ALA A 15 -27.59 25.06 1.34
CA ALA A 15 -27.47 25.29 2.78
C ALA A 15 -27.43 23.94 3.52
N GLY A 16 -26.33 23.69 4.22
CA GLY A 16 -26.07 22.43 4.94
C GLY A 16 -25.21 21.40 4.16
N LEU A 17 -24.82 21.67 2.92
CA LEU A 17 -23.83 20.86 2.22
C LEU A 17 -22.39 21.20 2.67
N GLU A 18 -22.19 22.34 3.32
CA GLU A 18 -20.90 22.77 3.87
C GLU A 18 -20.50 21.96 5.09
N ASP A 19 -21.45 21.32 5.78
CA ASP A 19 -21.24 20.42 6.92
C ASP A 19 -21.04 18.94 6.50
N GLN A 20 -20.99 18.63 5.21
CA GLN A 20 -20.52 17.33 4.78
C GLN A 20 -19.04 17.25 5.10
N LEU A 21 -18.74 16.66 6.24
CA LEU A 21 -17.40 16.25 6.66
C LEU A 21 -16.68 15.67 5.45
N GLU A 22 -15.80 16.43 4.82
CA GLU A 22 -14.94 15.93 3.76
C GLU A 22 -14.16 14.76 4.35
N LEU A 23 -14.51 13.54 3.94
CA LEU A 23 -13.83 12.33 4.38
C LEU A 23 -12.35 12.50 4.12
N THR A 24 -11.56 12.51 5.17
CA THR A 24 -10.12 12.57 5.00
C THR A 24 -9.64 11.34 4.22
N PRO A 25 -8.50 11.41 3.54
CA PRO A 25 -7.92 10.22 2.89
C PRO A 25 -7.74 9.04 3.84
N GLN A 26 -7.47 9.30 5.12
CA GLN A 26 -7.36 8.29 6.16
C GLN A 26 -8.72 7.64 6.45
N ASP A 27 -9.79 8.43 6.57
CA ASP A 27 -11.14 7.91 6.80
C ASP A 27 -11.65 7.10 5.61
N ALA A 28 -11.37 7.56 4.39
CA ALA A 28 -11.69 6.81 3.17
C ALA A 28 -10.97 5.46 3.12
N ARG A 29 -9.68 5.40 3.48
CA ARG A 29 -8.95 4.15 3.59
C ARG A 29 -9.54 3.25 4.68
N ALA A 30 -9.83 3.79 5.85
CA ALA A 30 -10.41 3.04 6.97
C ALA A 30 -11.74 2.40 6.57
N ALA A 31 -12.64 3.17 5.95
CA ALA A 31 -13.95 2.70 5.52
C ALA A 31 -13.86 1.57 4.46
N LEU A 32 -12.87 1.65 3.54
CA LEU A 32 -12.66 0.59 2.56
C LEU A 32 -12.02 -0.66 3.16
N LEU A 33 -11.05 -0.49 4.06
CA LEU A 33 -10.40 -1.60 4.74
C LEU A 33 -11.37 -2.35 5.67
N ASP A 34 -12.33 -1.67 6.28
CA ASP A 34 -13.40 -2.29 7.06
C ASP A 34 -14.26 -3.22 6.17
N LYS A 35 -14.59 -2.79 4.95
CA LYS A 35 -15.29 -3.65 3.97
C LYS A 35 -14.49 -4.89 3.58
N ALA A 36 -13.16 -4.83 3.62
CA ALA A 36 -12.29 -5.95 3.29
C ALA A 36 -12.33 -7.09 4.33
N ARG A 37 -12.88 -6.85 5.53
CA ARG A 37 -13.18 -7.84 6.59
C ARG A 37 -12.00 -8.70 7.10
N ARG A 38 -10.80 -8.57 6.56
CA ARG A 38 -9.66 -9.44 6.92
C ARG A 38 -8.88 -8.95 8.14
N GLY A 39 -8.88 -7.66 8.42
CA GLY A 39 -8.08 -7.03 9.47
C GLY A 39 -6.57 -6.97 9.16
N PHE A 40 -6.11 -7.61 8.09
CA PHE A 40 -4.69 -7.64 7.69
C PHE A 40 -4.52 -7.85 6.18
N CYS A 41 -3.33 -7.49 5.69
CA CYS A 41 -2.88 -7.69 4.33
C CYS A 41 -1.73 -8.71 4.32
N PRO A 42 -1.88 -9.93 3.76
CA PRO A 42 -0.81 -10.89 3.66
C PRO A 42 0.13 -10.54 2.51
N ILE A 43 1.44 -10.56 2.76
CA ILE A 43 2.50 -10.31 1.78
C ILE A 43 3.50 -11.45 1.84
N ARG A 44 3.90 -12.01 0.71
CA ARG A 44 4.91 -13.09 0.67
C ARG A 44 6.27 -12.62 1.17
N ASN A 45 6.98 -13.50 1.88
CA ASN A 45 8.32 -13.22 2.38
C ASN A 45 9.29 -12.85 1.26
N ALA A 46 9.09 -13.40 0.05
CA ALA A 46 9.87 -13.10 -1.14
C ALA A 46 9.86 -11.60 -1.54
N PHE A 47 8.86 -10.83 -1.10
CA PHE A 47 8.83 -9.38 -1.30
C PHE A 47 9.97 -8.67 -0.56
N VAL A 48 10.25 -9.08 0.67
CA VAL A 48 11.29 -8.49 1.55
C VAL A 48 12.63 -9.16 1.32
N GLN A 49 12.64 -10.48 1.12
CA GLN A 49 13.85 -11.26 0.97
C GLN A 49 13.63 -12.38 -0.04
N HIS A 50 14.47 -12.43 -1.09
CA HIS A 50 14.46 -13.57 -1.99
C HIS A 50 14.90 -14.85 -1.27
N PRO A 51 14.38 -16.01 -1.69
CA PRO A 51 14.85 -17.29 -1.16
C PRO A 51 16.38 -17.43 -1.28
N GLN A 52 17.02 -18.08 -0.31
CA GLN A 52 18.49 -18.23 -0.25
C GLN A 52 19.12 -18.81 -1.54
N ALA A 53 18.34 -19.56 -2.31
CA ALA A 53 18.79 -20.13 -3.61
C ALA A 53 18.92 -19.07 -4.71
N ALA A 54 18.33 -17.89 -4.56
CA ALA A 54 18.41 -16.80 -5.53
C ALA A 54 19.68 -15.96 -5.27
N LYS A 55 20.84 -16.47 -5.68
CA LYS A 55 22.06 -15.68 -5.60
C LYS A 55 21.89 -14.36 -6.37
N ILE A 56 22.05 -13.23 -5.65
CA ILE A 56 22.39 -11.90 -6.22
C ILE A 56 21.22 -11.14 -6.90
N ARG A 57 20.00 -11.16 -6.42
CA ARG A 57 19.02 -10.13 -6.80
C ARG A 57 18.61 -9.34 -5.56
N PRO A 58 18.67 -7.98 -5.62
CA PRO A 58 18.10 -7.18 -4.55
C PRO A 58 16.63 -7.55 -4.40
N SER A 59 16.14 -7.64 -3.16
CA SER A 59 14.72 -7.92 -2.91
C SER A 59 13.82 -6.90 -3.62
N VAL A 60 12.56 -7.24 -3.81
CA VAL A 60 11.60 -6.30 -4.43
C VAL A 60 11.50 -5.03 -3.59
N LEU A 61 11.46 -5.16 -2.26
CA LEU A 61 11.46 -4.02 -1.33
C LEU A 61 12.71 -3.15 -1.50
N ALA A 62 13.90 -3.75 -1.68
CA ALA A 62 15.14 -3.00 -1.92
C ALA A 62 15.07 -2.17 -3.20
N ARG A 63 14.38 -2.64 -4.24
CA ARG A 63 14.18 -1.86 -5.47
C ARG A 63 13.36 -0.59 -5.22
N PHE A 64 12.31 -0.65 -4.39
CA PHE A 64 11.55 0.55 -3.99
C PHE A 64 12.43 1.55 -3.25
N VAL A 65 13.26 1.06 -2.32
CA VAL A 65 14.14 1.89 -1.50
C VAL A 65 15.21 2.58 -2.36
N THR A 66 15.96 1.84 -3.14
CA THR A 66 17.04 2.36 -3.99
C THR A 66 16.53 3.33 -5.05
N SER A 67 15.34 3.09 -5.60
CA SER A 67 14.71 3.97 -6.60
C SER A 67 13.83 5.06 -5.95
N ARG A 68 13.79 5.16 -4.63
CA ARG A 68 13.00 6.16 -3.87
C ARG A 68 11.51 6.18 -4.24
N GLN A 69 10.92 5.00 -4.48
CA GLN A 69 9.55 4.83 -4.96
C GLN A 69 8.54 4.68 -3.81
N GLU A 70 8.50 5.65 -2.87
CA GLU A 70 7.61 5.59 -1.69
C GLU A 70 6.13 5.45 -2.10
N ARG A 71 5.68 6.28 -3.04
CA ARG A 71 4.28 6.28 -3.46
C ARG A 71 3.87 4.97 -4.16
N ALA A 72 4.78 4.36 -4.92
CA ALA A 72 4.53 3.07 -5.53
C ALA A 72 4.46 1.95 -4.47
N LEU A 73 5.29 2.01 -3.41
CA LEU A 73 5.18 1.09 -2.28
C LEU A 73 3.84 1.23 -1.56
N ASP A 74 3.37 2.47 -1.31
CA ASP A 74 2.06 2.73 -0.70
C ASP A 74 0.93 2.17 -1.57
N ALA A 75 1.00 2.39 -2.89
CA ALA A 75 0.03 1.86 -3.85
C ALA A 75 0.02 0.32 -3.88
N PHE A 76 1.19 -0.31 -3.83
CA PHE A 76 1.33 -1.76 -3.78
C PHE A 76 0.67 -2.36 -2.53
N LEU A 77 1.03 -1.87 -1.35
CA LEU A 77 0.49 -2.37 -0.09
C LEU A 77 -1.03 -2.17 0.00
N LEU A 78 -1.52 -0.99 -0.39
CA LEU A 78 -2.95 -0.70 -0.35
C LEU A 78 -3.74 -1.53 -1.37
N LEU A 79 -3.20 -1.75 -2.57
CA LEU A 79 -3.80 -2.61 -3.58
C LEU A 79 -3.99 -4.04 -3.04
N HIS A 80 -2.99 -4.60 -2.38
CA HIS A 80 -3.09 -5.94 -1.78
C HIS A 80 -4.06 -5.99 -0.60
N ALA A 81 -4.12 -4.94 0.23
CA ALA A 81 -5.07 -4.86 1.33
C ALA A 81 -6.53 -4.82 0.85
N LEU A 82 -6.79 -4.15 -0.28
CA LEU A 82 -8.13 -3.98 -0.85
C LEU A 82 -8.54 -5.07 -1.84
N GLN A 83 -7.69 -6.06 -2.14
CA GLN A 83 -7.99 -7.12 -3.13
C GLN A 83 -9.37 -7.77 -2.97
N PRO A 84 -9.85 -8.08 -1.76
CA PRO A 84 -11.16 -8.70 -1.61
C PRO A 84 -12.33 -7.87 -2.15
N ILE A 85 -12.13 -6.56 -2.31
CA ILE A 85 -13.16 -5.62 -2.77
C ILE A 85 -12.96 -5.32 -4.26
N LEU A 86 -11.71 -5.18 -4.70
CA LEU A 86 -11.36 -4.70 -6.05
C LEU A 86 -11.71 -5.68 -7.16
N GLU A 87 -11.82 -6.97 -6.86
CA GLU A 87 -12.23 -7.97 -7.83
C GLU A 87 -13.62 -7.68 -8.42
N ASN A 88 -14.51 -7.06 -7.62
CA ASN A 88 -15.87 -6.76 -8.01
C ASN A 88 -16.09 -5.29 -8.39
N GLU A 89 -15.22 -4.40 -7.99
CA GLU A 89 -15.42 -2.95 -8.13
C GLU A 89 -14.11 -2.20 -8.38
N PRO A 90 -13.67 -2.07 -9.66
CA PRO A 90 -12.47 -1.31 -9.98
C PRO A 90 -12.69 0.19 -9.75
N TYR A 91 -11.74 0.83 -9.07
CA TYR A 91 -11.82 2.25 -8.75
C TYR A 91 -11.24 3.14 -9.86
N PRO A 92 -11.84 4.33 -10.08
CA PRO A 92 -11.25 5.37 -10.90
C PRO A 92 -9.88 5.82 -10.34
N MET A 93 -8.99 6.32 -11.22
CA MET A 93 -7.68 6.79 -10.79
C MET A 93 -7.75 7.98 -9.83
N GLY A 94 -8.81 8.80 -9.90
CA GLY A 94 -9.08 9.86 -8.92
C GLY A 94 -9.28 9.32 -7.49
N THR A 95 -10.01 8.22 -7.36
CA THR A 95 -10.17 7.52 -6.06
C THR A 95 -8.83 7.03 -5.53
N TRP A 96 -7.99 6.41 -6.37
CA TRP A 96 -6.64 6.02 -5.99
C TRP A 96 -5.78 7.19 -5.56
N ALA A 97 -5.89 8.34 -6.25
CA ALA A 97 -5.20 9.57 -5.87
C ALA A 97 -5.61 10.03 -4.47
N ASN A 98 -6.91 10.02 -4.15
CA ASN A 98 -7.39 10.32 -2.81
C ASN A 98 -6.85 9.32 -1.78
N LEU A 99 -7.02 8.02 -2.02
CA LEU A 99 -6.56 6.96 -1.11
C LEU A 99 -5.05 6.98 -0.86
N LEU A 100 -4.26 7.39 -1.85
CA LEU A 100 -2.81 7.54 -1.73
C LEU A 100 -2.39 8.92 -1.17
N SER A 101 -3.30 9.84 -1.00
CA SER A 101 -3.04 11.11 -0.31
C SER A 101 -2.86 10.84 1.19
N GLY A 102 -1.78 11.36 1.73
CA GLY A 102 -1.45 11.26 3.14
C GLY A 102 -0.80 12.57 3.57
N ARG A 103 0.39 12.49 4.19
CA ARG A 103 1.15 13.69 4.55
C ARG A 103 1.39 14.67 3.38
N ARG A 104 1.43 14.16 2.15
CA ARG A 104 1.49 14.96 0.92
C ARG A 104 0.32 14.56 0.03
N PRO A 105 -0.37 15.53 -0.56
CA PRO A 105 -1.41 15.27 -1.54
C PRO A 105 -0.89 14.41 -2.69
N CYS A 106 -1.74 13.58 -3.24
CA CYS A 106 -1.45 12.75 -4.41
C CYS A 106 -2.41 13.15 -5.53
N SER A 107 -1.87 13.66 -6.62
CA SER A 107 -2.68 13.95 -7.81
C SER A 107 -2.95 12.68 -8.64
N THR A 108 -3.97 12.71 -9.49
CA THR A 108 -4.29 11.61 -10.41
C THR A 108 -3.09 11.19 -11.30
N PRO A 109 -2.31 12.12 -11.88
CA PRO A 109 -1.08 11.76 -12.60
C PRO A 109 -0.04 11.08 -11.71
N THR A 110 0.10 11.52 -10.45
CA THR A 110 1.04 10.92 -9.49
C THR A 110 0.62 9.49 -9.15
N ALA A 111 -0.66 9.25 -8.89
CA ALA A 111 -1.18 7.90 -8.67
C ALA A 111 -0.97 7.02 -9.91
N SER A 112 -1.28 7.52 -11.10
CA SER A 112 -1.06 6.79 -12.35
C SER A 112 0.42 6.43 -12.55
N LYS A 113 1.35 7.33 -12.23
CA LYS A 113 2.79 7.07 -12.29
C LYS A 113 3.22 5.99 -11.29
N ALA A 114 2.66 6.01 -10.08
CA ALA A 114 2.94 4.97 -9.08
C ALA A 114 2.54 3.58 -9.60
N PHE A 115 1.35 3.45 -10.20
CA PHE A 115 0.93 2.18 -10.81
C PHE A 115 1.73 1.83 -12.08
N SER A 116 2.21 2.80 -12.88
CA SER A 116 3.15 2.50 -13.97
C SER A 116 4.45 1.90 -13.44
N THR A 117 4.98 2.46 -12.36
CA THR A 117 6.18 1.90 -11.70
C THR A 117 5.94 0.46 -11.23
N LEU A 118 4.77 0.14 -10.68
CA LEU A 118 4.44 -1.24 -10.27
C LEU A 118 4.35 -2.20 -11.47
N GLU A 119 3.80 -1.73 -12.59
CA GLU A 119 3.73 -2.50 -13.83
C GLU A 119 5.12 -2.76 -14.42
N ASP A 120 5.99 -1.73 -14.47
CA ASP A 120 7.38 -1.86 -14.90
C ASP A 120 8.19 -2.81 -13.99
N MET A 121 7.81 -2.92 -12.73
CA MET A 121 8.39 -3.86 -11.78
C MET A 121 7.79 -5.27 -11.85
N ALA A 122 6.83 -5.52 -12.75
CA ALA A 122 6.09 -6.77 -12.88
C ALA A 122 5.34 -7.20 -11.60
N LEU A 123 4.83 -6.23 -10.85
CA LEU A 123 4.04 -6.44 -9.62
C LEU A 123 2.54 -6.32 -9.84
N ILE A 124 2.13 -5.69 -10.94
CA ILE A 124 0.74 -5.59 -11.38
C ILE A 124 0.65 -5.71 -12.89
N SER A 125 -0.54 -6.00 -13.39
CA SER A 125 -0.95 -5.70 -14.76
C SER A 125 -2.06 -4.68 -14.75
N ARG A 126 -2.12 -3.82 -15.79
CA ARG A 126 -3.16 -2.81 -15.96
C ARG A 126 -3.94 -3.04 -17.23
N ARG A 127 -5.25 -2.98 -17.12
CA ARG A 127 -6.16 -2.98 -18.27
C ARG A 127 -7.11 -1.80 -18.16
N ARG A 128 -7.35 -1.10 -19.25
CA ARG A 128 -8.41 -0.09 -19.33
C ARG A 128 -9.72 -0.74 -19.71
N ASP A 129 -10.78 -0.29 -19.04
CA ASP A 129 -12.16 -0.66 -19.33
C ASP A 129 -12.99 0.64 -19.32
N GLY A 130 -13.13 1.28 -20.48
CA GLY A 130 -13.70 2.61 -20.60
C GLY A 130 -12.90 3.64 -19.79
N HIS A 131 -13.58 4.28 -18.82
CA HIS A 131 -12.96 5.25 -17.91
C HIS A 131 -12.34 4.63 -16.66
N ARG A 132 -12.49 3.31 -16.47
CA ARG A 132 -11.96 2.58 -15.30
C ARG A 132 -10.63 1.94 -15.62
N VAL A 133 -9.82 1.76 -14.60
CA VAL A 133 -8.54 1.05 -14.70
C VAL A 133 -8.63 -0.17 -13.80
N ILE A 134 -8.57 -1.34 -14.41
CA ILE A 134 -8.49 -2.61 -13.69
C ILE A 134 -7.04 -2.85 -13.37
N LEU A 135 -6.74 -2.96 -12.08
CA LEU A 135 -5.43 -3.22 -11.52
C LEU A 135 -5.42 -4.65 -10.99
N THR A 136 -4.68 -5.53 -11.65
CA THR A 136 -4.57 -6.94 -11.25
C THR A 136 -3.21 -7.18 -10.64
N PRO A 137 -3.12 -7.59 -9.36
CA PRO A 137 -1.83 -7.91 -8.76
C PRO A 137 -1.16 -9.10 -9.43
N LEU A 138 0.15 -9.04 -9.48
CA LEU A 138 1.03 -10.15 -9.82
C LEU A 138 1.80 -10.58 -8.58
N ARG A 139 2.55 -11.69 -8.67
CA ARG A 139 3.29 -12.20 -7.51
C ARG A 139 4.30 -11.17 -6.98
N GLU A 140 4.40 -11.13 -5.66
CA GLU A 140 5.21 -10.17 -4.90
C GLU A 140 6.72 -10.36 -5.09
N ASP A 141 7.14 -11.49 -5.67
CA ASP A 141 8.54 -11.79 -6.05
C ASP A 141 8.99 -11.11 -7.36
N ALA A 142 8.09 -10.31 -7.98
CA ALA A 142 8.29 -9.66 -9.27
C ALA A 142 8.59 -10.65 -10.43
N SER A 143 8.10 -11.88 -10.34
CA SER A 143 8.20 -12.88 -11.41
C SER A 143 7.25 -12.63 -12.58
N GLY A 144 6.27 -11.73 -12.41
CA GLY A 144 5.20 -11.49 -13.38
C GLY A 144 4.15 -12.59 -13.44
N LYS A 145 4.22 -13.58 -12.56
CA LYS A 145 3.21 -14.65 -12.47
C LYS A 145 1.92 -14.11 -11.88
N PRO A 146 0.76 -14.73 -12.18
CA PRO A 146 -0.51 -14.36 -11.56
C PRO A 146 -0.42 -14.41 -10.03
N TRP A 147 -1.03 -13.42 -9.39
CA TRP A 147 -1.14 -13.42 -7.95
C TRP A 147 -2.11 -14.50 -7.47
N ILE A 148 -1.69 -15.22 -6.44
CA ILE A 148 -2.51 -16.17 -5.71
C ILE A 148 -2.45 -15.74 -4.25
N LYS A 149 -3.56 -15.83 -3.54
CA LYS A 149 -3.60 -15.47 -2.11
C LYS A 149 -2.48 -16.18 -1.35
N ALA A 150 -1.68 -15.42 -0.60
CA ALA A 150 -0.60 -15.97 0.22
C ALA A 150 -1.16 -17.01 1.21
N GLY A 151 -0.45 -18.13 1.36
CA GLY A 151 -0.88 -19.25 2.19
C GLY A 151 -1.93 -20.17 1.56
N SER A 152 -2.37 -19.91 0.31
CA SER A 152 -3.31 -20.79 -0.41
C SER A 152 -2.62 -21.78 -1.36
N ASP A 153 -1.33 -21.59 -1.62
CA ASP A 153 -0.53 -22.46 -2.47
C ASP A 153 0.19 -23.52 -1.61
N ALA A 154 -0.19 -24.78 -1.75
CA ALA A 154 0.44 -25.91 -1.03
C ALA A 154 1.93 -26.09 -1.38
N GLN A 155 2.41 -25.50 -2.46
CA GLN A 155 3.81 -25.52 -2.88
C GLN A 155 4.60 -24.28 -2.40
N GLU A 156 3.95 -23.35 -1.71
CA GLU A 156 4.59 -22.14 -1.22
C GLU A 156 5.50 -22.43 -0.03
N ARG A 157 6.80 -22.56 -0.30
CA ARG A 157 7.83 -22.81 0.73
C ARG A 157 8.27 -21.56 1.47
N ASP A 158 8.01 -20.37 0.91
CA ASP A 158 8.60 -19.13 1.39
C ASP A 158 7.77 -18.44 2.49
N GLY A 159 6.54 -18.89 2.73
CA GLY A 159 5.65 -18.30 3.71
C GLY A 159 5.25 -16.85 3.40
N TYR A 160 4.55 -16.24 4.34
CA TYR A 160 4.13 -14.86 4.26
C TYR A 160 4.12 -14.20 5.64
N PHE A 161 4.19 -12.90 5.67
CA PHE A 161 3.92 -12.07 6.85
C PHE A 161 2.67 -11.23 6.61
N VAL A 162 2.13 -10.65 7.66
CA VAL A 162 0.92 -9.81 7.57
C VAL A 162 1.20 -8.37 7.97
N VAL A 163 0.64 -7.44 7.18
CA VAL A 163 0.57 -6.02 7.53
C VAL A 163 -0.81 -5.77 8.10
N PRO A 164 -0.94 -5.43 9.40
CA PRO A 164 -2.24 -5.21 10.03
C PRO A 164 -2.91 -3.95 9.45
N HIS A 165 -4.24 -3.93 9.39
CA HIS A 165 -4.99 -2.77 8.88
C HIS A 165 -4.77 -1.51 9.73
N GLU A 166 -4.31 -1.65 10.97
CA GLU A 166 -3.85 -0.56 11.83
C GLU A 166 -2.73 0.27 11.21
N TYR A 167 -1.95 -0.31 10.31
CA TYR A 167 -0.93 0.42 9.56
C TYR A 167 -1.52 1.65 8.85
N TRP A 168 -2.72 1.51 8.30
CA TRP A 168 -3.46 2.60 7.64
C TRP A 168 -4.37 3.34 8.61
N THR A 169 -5.19 2.63 9.38
CA THR A 169 -6.25 3.23 10.21
C THR A 169 -5.69 4.06 11.37
N LYS A 170 -4.50 3.69 11.89
CA LYS A 170 -3.77 4.47 12.90
C LYS A 170 -2.76 5.47 12.29
N GLY A 171 -2.77 5.63 10.95
CA GLY A 171 -1.98 6.63 10.24
C GLY A 171 -0.47 6.34 10.16
N TYR A 172 -0.01 5.11 10.42
CA TYR A 172 1.42 4.76 10.26
C TYR A 172 1.87 4.91 8.81
N ALA A 173 1.01 4.56 7.85
CA ALA A 173 1.26 4.73 6.42
C ALA A 173 1.63 6.17 6.04
N ASP A 174 1.03 7.15 6.73
CA ASP A 174 1.25 8.58 6.45
C ASP A 174 2.43 9.16 7.24
N ARG A 175 2.69 8.65 8.45
CA ARG A 175 3.75 9.14 9.33
C ARG A 175 5.13 8.59 8.97
N LEU A 176 5.21 7.33 8.56
CA LEU A 176 6.47 6.70 8.18
C LEU A 176 6.90 7.17 6.78
N ARG A 177 8.19 7.44 6.63
CA ARG A 177 8.84 7.62 5.33
C ARG A 177 9.30 6.28 4.79
N LEU A 178 9.71 6.25 3.53
CA LEU A 178 10.15 5.02 2.84
C LEU A 178 11.13 4.17 3.66
N PRO A 179 12.20 4.71 4.31
CA PRO A 179 13.06 3.90 5.16
C PRO A 179 12.31 3.26 6.34
N GLY A 180 11.48 4.04 7.03
CA GLY A 180 10.68 3.53 8.14
C GLY A 180 9.66 2.49 7.73
N LYS A 181 9.03 2.65 6.55
CA LYS A 181 8.14 1.64 5.95
C LYS A 181 8.90 0.35 5.65
N ALA A 182 10.08 0.46 5.03
CA ALA A 182 10.92 -0.70 4.73
C ALA A 182 11.32 -1.45 6.00
N MET A 183 11.79 -0.73 7.02
CA MET A 183 12.14 -1.32 8.32
C MET A 183 10.95 -2.00 8.99
N LEU A 184 9.77 -1.39 8.95
CA LEU A 184 8.55 -2.00 9.49
C LEU A 184 8.23 -3.32 8.78
N LEU A 185 8.28 -3.36 7.44
CA LEU A 185 7.98 -4.58 6.68
C LEU A 185 8.98 -5.69 6.99
N ILE A 186 10.25 -5.36 7.15
CA ILE A 186 11.29 -6.32 7.55
C ILE A 186 11.03 -6.81 8.97
N ALA A 187 10.73 -5.91 9.91
CA ALA A 187 10.42 -6.27 11.29
C ALA A 187 9.22 -7.23 11.36
N LEU A 188 8.14 -6.92 10.62
CA LEU A 188 6.97 -7.79 10.55
C LEU A 188 7.32 -9.18 10.00
N LYS A 189 8.12 -9.24 8.94
CA LYS A 189 8.59 -10.53 8.36
C LYS A 189 9.42 -11.33 9.35
N GLU A 190 10.35 -10.69 10.07
CA GLU A 190 11.26 -11.38 11.00
C GLU A 190 10.57 -11.80 12.32
N THR A 191 9.53 -11.10 12.75
CA THR A 191 8.89 -11.36 14.06
C THR A 191 7.65 -12.24 13.99
N GLN A 192 7.00 -12.37 12.83
CA GLN A 192 5.74 -13.13 12.73
C GLN A 192 5.91 -14.65 12.54
N GLY A 193 7.10 -15.12 12.18
CA GLY A 193 7.33 -16.53 11.90
C GLY A 193 7.54 -17.41 13.15
N ASP A 194 8.28 -16.90 14.13
CA ASP A 194 8.82 -17.70 15.24
C ASP A 194 8.35 -17.24 16.63
N GLY A 195 7.35 -16.38 16.71
CA GLY A 195 6.85 -15.83 17.97
C GLY A 195 7.84 -14.89 18.69
N HIS A 196 8.90 -14.48 18.01
CA HIS A 196 9.90 -13.56 18.56
C HIS A 196 9.33 -12.13 18.62
N GLN A 197 9.39 -11.51 19.80
CA GLN A 197 8.99 -10.12 19.99
C GLN A 197 10.07 -9.13 19.56
N SER A 198 11.27 -9.60 19.28
CA SER A 198 12.42 -8.81 18.84
C SER A 198 13.28 -9.61 17.87
N PHE A 199 14.03 -8.92 17.04
CA PHE A 199 15.03 -9.54 16.15
C PHE A 199 16.28 -8.69 16.14
N GLU A 200 17.41 -9.37 15.97
CA GLU A 200 18.71 -8.75 15.74
C GLU A 200 19.08 -8.89 14.27
N MET A 201 19.62 -7.84 13.69
CA MET A 201 20.07 -7.83 12.31
C MET A 201 21.55 -7.54 12.24
N ALA A 202 22.32 -8.50 11.73
CA ALA A 202 23.73 -8.27 11.42
C ALA A 202 23.87 -7.19 10.34
N VAL A 203 24.96 -6.41 10.43
CA VAL A 203 25.25 -5.32 9.48
C VAL A 203 25.27 -5.83 8.04
N ASP A 204 25.89 -6.98 7.79
CA ASP A 204 25.96 -7.59 6.46
C ASP A 204 24.58 -7.91 5.90
N ARG A 205 23.66 -8.40 6.72
CA ARG A 205 22.27 -8.67 6.33
C ARG A 205 21.49 -7.38 6.05
N ALA A 206 21.79 -6.32 6.78
CA ALA A 206 21.21 -5.01 6.51
C ALA A 206 21.67 -4.46 5.15
N PHE A 207 22.92 -4.73 4.73
CA PHE A 207 23.43 -4.43 3.39
C PHE A 207 22.69 -5.25 2.31
N GLU A 208 22.52 -6.55 2.51
CA GLU A 208 21.77 -7.42 1.59
C GLU A 208 20.33 -6.94 1.37
N LEU A 209 19.69 -6.41 2.40
CA LEU A 209 18.35 -5.83 2.36
C LEU A 209 18.34 -4.38 1.84
N SER A 210 19.50 -3.85 1.42
CA SER A 210 19.67 -2.47 0.94
C SER A 210 19.24 -1.37 1.92
N LEU A 211 19.33 -1.65 3.22
CA LEU A 211 18.89 -0.71 4.26
C LEU A 211 19.95 0.33 4.63
N ILE A 212 21.23 0.05 4.36
CA ILE A 212 22.35 0.91 4.81
C ILE A 212 22.62 2.07 3.84
N HIS A 213 22.03 2.05 2.67
CA HIS A 213 22.10 3.17 1.72
C HIS A 213 20.94 4.16 1.85
N ILE A 214 20.21 4.10 2.97
CA ILE A 214 19.07 4.98 3.24
C ILE A 214 19.50 6.24 3.99
#